data_1170a4487a8498d10cc783b6c3165df6
#
_entry.id   1170a4487a8498d10cc783b6c3165df6
#
_cell.length_a   1.000
_cell.length_b   1.000
_cell.length_c   1.000
_cell.angle_alpha   90.00
_cell.angle_beta   90.00
_cell.angle_gamma   90.00
#
_symmetry.space_group_name_H-M   'P 1'
#
loop_
_entity.id
_entity.type
_entity.pdbx_description
1 polymer ?
#
loop_
_entity_poly.entity_id
_entity_poly.type
_entity_poly.pdbx_seq_one_letter_code
_entity_poly.pdbx_strand_id
1 'polypeptide(L)'
;AYLKWAPLEGASSYNVYVDGKKIDAQLIRQYASYFRADVLGLKAGSYTVKVVPVDAAGKEMAGANTVSNLLVKNYNREGFAHFNFGGIGAYNNDGTLKSDAKVLYITASTAKTVSTEVITGAKNKKQTVKGLQAIIDAYQKGYDITPIAFRIIGKVSLADLDGISSSAEGLQIKGKTGYSTMNMTFEGVGDDATIYGFGFLVRNAKSVEFRNFAIMRCLDDAMSLDTKNSNIWIHHLDLFYGRKGSAADQAKGDGTVDIKGNSKYVTVAYNHFWDNGKSSMCGMKSETGENWITYHHNWFDHSDSRHARVRTMTVHMYNNYYQHCDVYGVGATTGSSIFMESNY
;
A
#
# COMPACT_ATOMS: atom_id res chain seq x y z
N ALA A 1 3.97 8.77 -11.60
CA ALA A 1 5.04 8.73 -12.62
C ALA A 1 6.41 8.76 -11.94
N TYR A 2 7.46 8.36 -12.67
CA TYR A 2 8.84 8.47 -12.19
C TYR A 2 9.79 8.74 -13.37
N LEU A 3 10.98 9.26 -13.03
CA LEU A 3 12.09 9.44 -13.96
C LEU A 3 13.32 8.74 -13.41
N LYS A 4 14.18 8.25 -14.31
CA LYS A 4 15.51 7.70 -13.99
C LYS A 4 16.57 8.39 -14.84
N TRP A 5 17.74 8.65 -14.27
CA TRP A 5 18.88 9.24 -14.99
C TRP A 5 20.21 8.77 -14.40
N ALA A 6 21.25 8.78 -15.22
CA ALA A 6 22.61 8.50 -14.79
C ALA A 6 23.21 9.66 -13.98
N PRO A 7 24.09 9.40 -13.00
CA PRO A 7 24.81 10.47 -12.30
C PRO A 7 25.60 11.35 -13.25
N LEU A 8 25.62 12.67 -13.00
CA LEU A 8 26.46 13.62 -13.67
C LEU A 8 27.74 13.87 -12.84
N GLU A 9 28.90 13.91 -13.48
CA GLU A 9 30.16 14.24 -12.82
C GLU A 9 30.09 15.60 -12.11
N GLY A 10 30.57 15.66 -10.87
CA GLY A 10 30.51 16.85 -10.02
C GLY A 10 29.17 17.10 -9.32
N ALA A 11 28.10 16.40 -9.68
CA ALA A 11 26.84 16.51 -8.98
C ALA A 11 26.80 15.63 -7.71
N SER A 12 26.44 16.22 -6.59
CA SER A 12 26.25 15.52 -5.32
C SER A 12 24.77 15.14 -5.06
N SER A 13 23.86 15.87 -5.68
CA SER A 13 22.41 15.65 -5.57
C SER A 13 21.67 16.29 -6.75
N TYR A 14 20.33 16.22 -6.74
CA TYR A 14 19.51 16.79 -7.80
C TYR A 14 18.29 17.49 -7.25
N ASN A 15 17.88 18.57 -7.91
CA ASN A 15 16.57 19.17 -7.78
C ASN A 15 15.69 18.72 -8.95
N VAL A 16 14.45 18.37 -8.67
CA VAL A 16 13.48 18.00 -9.70
C VAL A 16 12.29 18.95 -9.61
N TYR A 17 11.92 19.52 -10.74
CA TYR A 17 10.81 20.46 -10.86
C TYR A 17 9.74 19.87 -11.79
N VAL A 18 8.49 19.98 -11.38
CA VAL A 18 7.32 19.63 -12.20
C VAL A 18 6.52 20.89 -12.45
N ASP A 19 6.38 21.28 -13.71
CA ASP A 19 5.77 22.55 -14.13
C ASP A 19 6.29 23.75 -13.33
N GLY A 20 7.62 23.77 -13.12
CA GLY A 20 8.32 24.82 -12.38
C GLY A 20 8.27 24.70 -10.85
N LYS A 21 7.48 23.77 -10.29
CA LYS A 21 7.41 23.54 -8.84
C LYS A 21 8.38 22.43 -8.42
N LYS A 22 9.27 22.73 -7.48
CA LYS A 22 10.22 21.77 -6.90
C LYS A 22 9.47 20.71 -6.10
N ILE A 23 9.81 19.44 -6.34
CA ILE A 23 9.31 18.31 -5.53
C ILE A 23 10.11 18.15 -4.24
N ASP A 24 9.56 17.39 -3.29
CA ASP A 24 10.26 17.04 -2.07
C ASP A 24 11.52 16.20 -2.38
N ALA A 25 12.65 16.56 -1.78
CA ALA A 25 13.92 15.87 -1.98
C ALA A 25 13.87 14.38 -1.55
N GLN A 26 13.02 14.02 -0.61
CA GLN A 26 12.85 12.62 -0.19
C GLN A 26 12.20 11.73 -1.26
N LEU A 27 11.62 12.32 -2.31
CA LEU A 27 11.13 11.60 -3.49
C LEU A 27 12.25 11.29 -4.50
N ILE A 28 13.47 11.79 -4.27
CA ILE A 28 14.63 11.56 -5.13
C ILE A 28 15.55 10.54 -4.45
N ARG A 29 15.70 9.39 -5.11
CA ARG A 29 16.47 8.25 -4.60
C ARG A 29 17.75 8.07 -5.41
N GLN A 30 18.86 7.80 -4.72
CA GLN A 30 20.13 7.41 -5.32
C GLN A 30 20.30 5.89 -5.22
N TYR A 31 20.64 5.28 -6.34
CA TYR A 31 21.00 3.87 -6.46
C TYR A 31 22.45 3.74 -6.96
N ALA A 32 22.97 2.52 -7.04
CA ALA A 32 24.37 2.29 -7.39
C ALA A 32 24.79 2.90 -8.75
N SER A 33 23.88 2.89 -9.75
CA SER A 33 24.18 3.34 -11.12
C SER A 33 23.24 4.43 -11.66
N TYR A 34 22.23 4.85 -10.89
CA TYR A 34 21.26 5.85 -11.35
C TYR A 34 20.60 6.57 -10.18
N PHE A 35 19.98 7.69 -10.51
CA PHE A 35 19.00 8.36 -9.67
C PHE A 35 17.59 8.11 -10.18
N ARG A 36 16.64 8.10 -9.27
CA ARG A 36 15.21 8.05 -9.57
C ARG A 36 14.47 9.12 -8.79
N ALA A 37 13.54 9.80 -9.45
CA ALA A 37 12.56 10.67 -8.79
C ALA A 37 11.15 10.13 -9.01
N ASP A 38 10.41 9.96 -7.93
CA ASP A 38 8.99 9.65 -7.98
C ASP A 38 8.17 10.92 -7.92
N VAL A 39 7.29 11.10 -8.90
CA VAL A 39 6.40 12.27 -8.99
C VAL A 39 5.00 11.81 -8.62
N LEU A 40 4.64 12.03 -7.36
CA LEU A 40 3.40 11.54 -6.75
C LEU A 40 2.36 12.65 -6.62
N GLY A 41 1.08 12.27 -6.61
CA GLY A 41 -0.03 13.19 -6.38
C GLY A 41 -0.33 14.11 -7.57
N LEU A 42 -0.03 13.68 -8.78
CA LEU A 42 -0.41 14.37 -10.00
C LEU A 42 -1.73 13.80 -10.56
N LYS A 43 -2.55 14.69 -11.08
CA LYS A 43 -3.69 14.33 -11.93
C LYS A 43 -3.20 13.74 -13.27
N ALA A 44 -4.02 12.92 -13.92
CA ALA A 44 -3.70 12.48 -15.28
C ALA A 44 -3.55 13.68 -16.22
N GLY A 45 -2.47 13.68 -16.99
CA GLY A 45 -2.12 14.78 -17.88
C GLY A 45 -0.68 14.72 -18.33
N SER A 46 -0.25 15.73 -19.05
CA SER A 46 1.12 15.90 -19.53
C SER A 46 1.81 17.00 -18.74
N TYR A 47 3.03 16.74 -18.30
CA TYR A 47 3.79 17.64 -17.44
C TYR A 47 5.19 17.88 -17.99
N THR A 48 5.71 19.07 -17.73
CA THR A 48 7.12 19.39 -17.97
C THR A 48 7.92 19.09 -16.71
N VAL A 49 8.91 18.20 -16.82
CA VAL A 49 9.78 17.86 -15.69
C VAL A 49 11.20 18.25 -16.00
N LYS A 50 11.83 19.01 -15.09
CA LYS A 50 13.21 19.46 -15.17
C LYS A 50 14.04 18.84 -14.06
N VAL A 51 15.12 18.16 -14.40
CA VAL A 51 16.11 17.62 -13.48
C VAL A 51 17.34 18.51 -13.51
N VAL A 52 17.72 19.07 -12.37
CA VAL A 52 18.83 20.01 -12.24
C VAL A 52 19.89 19.40 -11.29
N PRO A 53 21.14 19.21 -11.74
CA PRO A 53 22.22 18.75 -10.89
C PRO A 53 22.60 19.82 -9.85
N VAL A 54 23.02 19.37 -8.67
CA VAL A 54 23.40 20.23 -7.55
C VAL A 54 24.77 19.80 -7.05
N ASP A 55 25.69 20.77 -6.86
CA ASP A 55 27.06 20.53 -6.38
C ASP A 55 27.12 20.26 -4.86
N ALA A 56 28.31 19.98 -4.35
CA ALA A 56 28.53 19.71 -2.93
C ALA A 56 28.26 20.92 -2.01
N ALA A 57 28.23 22.14 -2.57
CA ALA A 57 27.88 23.36 -1.84
C ALA A 57 26.36 23.63 -1.84
N GLY A 58 25.56 22.77 -2.47
CA GLY A 58 24.10 22.94 -2.59
C GLY A 58 23.64 23.90 -3.69
N LYS A 59 24.55 24.29 -4.60
CA LYS A 59 24.24 25.19 -5.72
C LYS A 59 23.86 24.41 -6.97
N GLU A 60 22.83 24.87 -7.67
CA GLU A 60 22.45 24.30 -8.96
C GLU A 60 23.53 24.54 -10.03
N MET A 61 23.86 23.47 -10.74
CA MET A 61 24.88 23.45 -11.77
C MET A 61 24.24 23.61 -13.16
N ALA A 62 25.06 23.92 -14.16
CA ALA A 62 24.68 23.76 -15.57
C ALA A 62 24.45 22.27 -15.90
N GLY A 63 23.75 22.00 -17.03
CA GLY A 63 23.49 20.63 -17.46
C GLY A 63 22.12 20.09 -17.04
N ALA A 64 21.17 20.98 -16.75
CA ALA A 64 19.79 20.59 -16.50
C ALA A 64 19.17 19.88 -17.72
N ASN A 65 18.44 18.79 -17.47
CA ASN A 65 17.66 18.08 -18.49
C ASN A 65 16.16 18.31 -18.29
N THR A 66 15.44 18.48 -19.40
CA THR A 66 13.99 18.71 -19.37
C THR A 66 13.26 17.66 -20.22
N VAL A 67 12.23 17.07 -19.63
CA VAL A 67 11.25 16.23 -20.32
C VAL A 67 9.97 17.04 -20.45
N SER A 68 9.60 17.43 -21.68
CA SER A 68 8.48 18.36 -21.91
C SER A 68 7.10 17.70 -21.87
N ASN A 69 7.02 16.38 -21.98
CA ASN A 69 5.75 15.64 -22.09
C ASN A 69 5.75 14.36 -21.26
N LEU A 70 6.03 14.49 -19.96
CA LEU A 70 5.85 13.36 -19.04
C LEU A 70 4.35 13.05 -18.92
N LEU A 71 3.93 11.94 -19.50
CA LEU A 71 2.55 11.51 -19.44
C LEU A 71 2.27 10.82 -18.09
N VAL A 72 1.41 11.43 -17.30
CA VAL A 72 0.85 10.84 -16.07
C VAL A 72 -0.49 10.22 -16.42
N LYS A 73 -0.67 8.94 -16.09
CA LYS A 73 -1.93 8.22 -16.19
C LYS A 73 -2.52 8.00 -14.81
N ASN A 74 -3.84 7.99 -14.70
CA ASN A 74 -4.49 7.56 -13.47
C ASN A 74 -4.32 6.07 -13.27
N TYR A 75 -4.28 5.65 -12.03
CA TYR A 75 -4.52 4.24 -11.70
C TYR A 75 -5.93 3.84 -12.13
N ASN A 76 -6.07 2.61 -12.59
CA ASN A 76 -7.38 2.02 -12.82
C ASN A 76 -8.09 1.83 -11.48
N ARG A 77 -9.24 2.51 -11.31
CA ARG A 77 -10.08 2.49 -10.10
C ARG A 77 -11.33 1.63 -10.25
N GLU A 78 -11.31 0.71 -11.18
CA GLU A 78 -12.36 -0.29 -11.28
C GLU A 78 -12.39 -1.20 -10.04
N GLY A 79 -13.53 -1.82 -9.82
CA GLY A 79 -13.74 -2.69 -8.68
C GLY A 79 -14.44 -2.03 -7.49
N PHE A 80 -14.84 -2.88 -6.55
CA PHE A 80 -15.79 -2.47 -5.52
C PHE A 80 -15.21 -1.54 -4.45
N ALA A 81 -13.89 -1.42 -4.31
CA ALA A 81 -13.31 -0.48 -3.35
C ALA A 81 -13.77 0.97 -3.59
N HIS A 82 -14.00 1.32 -4.85
CA HIS A 82 -14.40 2.67 -5.27
C HIS A 82 -15.91 2.85 -5.42
N PHE A 83 -16.70 1.79 -5.16
CA PHE A 83 -18.16 1.84 -5.33
C PHE A 83 -18.77 2.91 -4.42
N ASN A 84 -19.41 3.92 -5.02
CA ASN A 84 -20.00 5.06 -4.32
C ASN A 84 -19.07 5.74 -3.31
N PHE A 85 -17.76 5.83 -3.62
CA PHE A 85 -16.78 6.39 -2.71
C PHE A 85 -15.80 7.34 -3.40
N GLY A 86 -15.64 8.54 -2.84
CA GLY A 86 -14.90 9.67 -3.44
C GLY A 86 -13.44 9.78 -3.01
N GLY A 87 -12.62 8.80 -3.33
CA GLY A 87 -11.18 8.83 -3.03
C GLY A 87 -10.80 8.08 -1.76
N ILE A 88 -9.98 7.05 -1.92
CA ILE A 88 -9.52 6.17 -0.83
C ILE A 88 -8.21 6.71 -0.28
N GLY A 89 -8.02 6.59 1.04
CA GLY A 89 -6.79 7.00 1.70
C GLY A 89 -6.56 8.52 1.62
N ALA A 90 -5.31 8.89 1.34
CA ALA A 90 -4.86 10.27 1.27
C ALA A 90 -5.09 10.95 -0.09
N TYR A 91 -5.67 10.23 -1.07
CA TYR A 91 -5.78 10.69 -2.45
C TYR A 91 -7.23 10.87 -2.93
N ASN A 92 -7.41 11.80 -3.84
CA ASN A 92 -8.64 12.00 -4.61
C ASN A 92 -8.72 10.99 -5.76
N ASN A 93 -9.91 10.82 -6.35
CA ASN A 93 -10.10 9.91 -7.49
C ASN A 93 -9.32 10.35 -8.75
N ASP A 94 -8.96 11.60 -8.87
CA ASP A 94 -8.14 12.11 -9.97
C ASP A 94 -6.63 11.88 -9.78
N GLY A 95 -6.22 11.26 -8.66
CA GLY A 95 -4.82 10.96 -8.35
C GLY A 95 -4.09 12.05 -7.57
N THR A 96 -4.72 13.21 -7.34
CA THR A 96 -4.12 14.27 -6.53
C THR A 96 -4.17 13.95 -5.05
N LEU A 97 -3.15 14.41 -4.30
CA LEU A 97 -3.18 14.35 -2.86
C LEU A 97 -4.29 15.26 -2.32
N LYS A 98 -5.06 14.81 -1.35
CA LYS A 98 -6.06 15.66 -0.68
C LYS A 98 -5.39 16.87 -0.05
N SER A 99 -6.04 18.02 -0.10
CA SER A 99 -5.43 19.32 0.25
C SER A 99 -4.95 19.42 1.70
N ASP A 100 -5.59 18.69 2.60
CA ASP A 100 -5.28 18.62 4.03
C ASP A 100 -4.44 17.39 4.42
N ALA A 101 -4.03 16.59 3.45
CA ALA A 101 -3.31 15.36 3.70
C ALA A 101 -1.92 15.60 4.30
N LYS A 102 -1.64 14.90 5.39
CA LYS A 102 -0.31 14.81 5.98
C LYS A 102 0.53 13.82 5.17
N VAL A 103 1.83 14.10 5.04
CA VAL A 103 2.78 13.18 4.39
C VAL A 103 3.92 12.89 5.37
N LEU A 104 4.15 11.61 5.63
CA LEU A 104 5.24 11.14 6.50
C LEU A 104 6.11 10.16 5.73
N TYR A 105 7.43 10.33 5.83
CA TYR A 105 8.40 9.45 5.21
C TYR A 105 8.93 8.44 6.23
N ILE A 106 8.78 7.17 5.88
CA ILE A 106 9.08 6.02 6.74
C ILE A 106 10.29 5.28 6.17
N THR A 107 11.38 5.31 6.92
CA THR A 107 12.62 4.55 6.65
C THR A 107 12.94 3.67 7.86
N ALA A 108 13.91 2.78 7.74
CA ALA A 108 14.41 2.02 8.89
C ALA A 108 14.81 2.93 10.08
N SER A 109 15.41 4.08 9.80
CA SER A 109 15.84 5.03 10.84
C SER A 109 14.74 5.93 11.39
N THR A 110 13.66 6.15 10.62
CA THR A 110 12.59 7.08 11.02
C THR A 110 11.33 6.41 11.54
N ALA A 111 11.14 5.12 11.32
CA ALA A 111 9.91 4.42 11.69
C ALA A 111 9.55 4.56 13.19
N LYS A 112 10.55 4.58 14.08
CA LYS A 112 10.39 4.82 15.52
C LYS A 112 10.30 6.29 15.91
N THR A 113 10.77 7.20 15.06
CA THR A 113 11.00 8.61 15.43
C THR A 113 10.18 9.60 14.66
N VAL A 114 9.57 9.19 13.54
CA VAL A 114 8.64 10.02 12.78
C VAL A 114 7.55 10.55 13.70
N SER A 115 7.21 11.82 13.57
CA SER A 115 6.21 12.44 14.43
C SER A 115 5.28 13.34 13.65
N THR A 116 4.05 13.45 14.13
CA THR A 116 3.06 14.37 13.61
C THR A 116 2.07 14.77 14.70
N GLU A 117 1.41 15.89 14.50
CA GLU A 117 0.31 16.31 15.35
C GLU A 117 -0.96 15.52 14.99
N VAL A 118 -1.64 14.96 15.97
CA VAL A 118 -2.89 14.20 15.82
C VAL A 118 -3.94 14.72 16.79
N ILE A 119 -5.18 14.82 16.34
CA ILE A 119 -6.32 15.14 17.20
C ILE A 119 -6.67 13.89 18.02
N THR A 120 -6.46 13.92 19.31
CA THR A 120 -6.62 12.76 20.21
C THR A 120 -7.79 12.86 21.17
N GLY A 121 -8.57 13.94 21.08
CA GLY A 121 -9.70 14.17 21.99
C GLY A 121 -10.68 15.20 21.49
N ALA A 122 -11.78 15.36 22.23
CA ALA A 122 -12.81 16.36 21.96
C ALA A 122 -12.24 17.79 21.93
N LYS A 123 -12.97 18.71 21.29
CA LYS A 123 -12.59 20.12 21.11
C LYS A 123 -11.24 20.28 20.41
N ASN A 124 -10.95 19.41 19.44
CA ASN A 124 -9.70 19.42 18.66
C ASN A 124 -8.43 19.35 19.53
N LYS A 125 -8.47 18.59 20.64
CA LYS A 125 -7.29 18.39 21.48
C LYS A 125 -6.20 17.70 20.67
N LYS A 126 -5.15 18.44 20.35
CA LYS A 126 -4.01 17.97 19.56
C LYS A 126 -2.87 17.49 20.46
N GLN A 127 -2.15 16.48 19.96
CA GLN A 127 -0.93 15.96 20.59
C GLN A 127 0.09 15.62 19.50
N THR A 128 1.35 15.91 19.74
CA THR A 128 2.44 15.38 18.91
C THR A 128 2.65 13.91 19.29
N VAL A 129 2.48 13.02 18.32
CA VAL A 129 2.64 11.58 18.48
C VAL A 129 3.86 11.13 17.71
N LYS A 130 4.69 10.29 18.31
CA LYS A 130 5.95 9.81 17.76
C LYS A 130 5.93 8.30 17.55
N GLY A 131 6.43 7.86 16.38
CA GLY A 131 6.49 6.46 15.98
C GLY A 131 5.31 6.02 15.11
N LEU A 132 5.59 5.19 14.09
CA LEU A 132 4.60 4.81 13.09
C LEU A 132 3.36 4.17 13.70
N GLN A 133 3.53 3.10 14.53
CA GLN A 133 2.38 2.44 15.16
C GLN A 133 1.63 3.37 16.11
N ALA A 134 2.33 4.18 16.90
CA ALA A 134 1.69 5.11 17.83
C ALA A 134 0.83 6.17 17.12
N ILE A 135 1.26 6.65 15.96
CA ILE A 135 0.48 7.57 15.13
C ILE A 135 -0.81 6.89 14.66
N ILE A 136 -0.73 5.66 14.16
CA ILE A 136 -1.90 4.87 13.74
C ILE A 136 -2.85 4.65 14.92
N ASP A 137 -2.34 4.29 16.10
CA ASP A 137 -3.13 4.09 17.32
C ASP A 137 -3.81 5.39 17.79
N ALA A 138 -3.20 6.53 17.54
CA ALA A 138 -3.83 7.81 17.83
C ALA A 138 -5.06 8.07 16.96
N TYR A 139 -5.00 7.69 15.67
CA TYR A 139 -6.16 7.74 14.75
C TYR A 139 -7.27 6.76 15.16
N GLN A 140 -6.92 5.62 15.76
CA GLN A 140 -7.90 4.64 16.26
C GLN A 140 -8.90 5.27 17.26
N LYS A 141 -8.51 6.34 17.96
CA LYS A 141 -9.42 7.06 18.86
C LYS A 141 -10.61 7.69 18.14
N GLY A 142 -10.54 7.85 16.82
CA GLY A 142 -11.61 8.33 15.95
C GLY A 142 -11.90 9.83 16.05
N TYR A 143 -10.99 10.62 16.61
CA TYR A 143 -11.09 12.08 16.64
C TYR A 143 -10.41 12.75 15.44
N ASP A 144 -9.35 12.15 14.93
CA ASP A 144 -8.64 12.60 13.73
C ASP A 144 -8.99 11.71 12.55
N ILE A 145 -9.51 12.29 11.49
CA ILE A 145 -9.77 11.63 10.20
C ILE A 145 -9.04 12.34 9.06
N THR A 146 -8.10 13.24 9.40
CA THR A 146 -7.27 13.94 8.41
C THR A 146 -6.54 12.92 7.55
N PRO A 147 -6.61 13.04 6.22
CA PRO A 147 -5.90 12.11 5.35
C PRO A 147 -4.41 12.07 5.63
N ILE A 148 -3.80 10.88 5.57
CA ILE A 148 -2.38 10.73 5.84
C ILE A 148 -1.75 9.71 4.89
N ALA A 149 -0.64 10.08 4.25
CA ALA A 149 0.19 9.23 3.43
C ALA A 149 1.48 8.86 4.16
N PHE A 150 1.71 7.57 4.35
CA PHE A 150 2.96 7.00 4.85
C PHE A 150 3.79 6.55 3.64
N ARG A 151 4.86 7.27 3.33
CA ARG A 151 5.76 7.00 2.20
C ARG A 151 6.93 6.14 2.65
N ILE A 152 6.92 4.89 2.26
CA ILE A 152 7.93 3.89 2.61
C ILE A 152 9.13 4.06 1.69
N ILE A 153 10.32 4.22 2.27
CA ILE A 153 11.57 4.39 1.56
C ILE A 153 12.56 3.30 1.98
N GLY A 154 13.02 2.52 1.01
CA GLY A 154 13.93 1.42 1.23
C GLY A 154 13.30 0.30 2.07
N LYS A 155 14.11 -0.54 2.67
CA LYS A 155 13.66 -1.68 3.47
C LYS A 155 13.38 -1.24 4.92
N VAL A 156 12.15 -1.48 5.37
CA VAL A 156 11.73 -1.33 6.78
C VAL A 156 11.43 -2.71 7.34
N SER A 157 12.12 -3.11 8.39
CA SER A 157 11.99 -4.43 9.01
C SER A 157 11.25 -4.35 10.35
N LEU A 158 10.83 -5.51 10.86
CA LEU A 158 10.14 -5.59 12.16
C LEU A 158 10.98 -4.95 13.29
N ALA A 159 12.31 -5.09 13.25
CA ALA A 159 13.21 -4.50 14.25
C ALA A 159 13.24 -2.96 14.22
N ASP A 160 12.81 -2.35 13.11
CA ASP A 160 12.76 -0.90 12.95
C ASP A 160 11.49 -0.27 13.52
N LEU A 161 10.58 -1.07 14.06
CA LEU A 161 9.31 -0.62 14.60
C LEU A 161 9.29 -0.70 16.14
N ASP A 162 8.58 0.25 16.76
CA ASP A 162 8.23 0.20 18.18
C ASP A 162 6.71 -0.01 18.32
N GLY A 163 6.31 -0.51 19.49
CA GLY A 163 4.90 -0.64 19.83
C GLY A 163 4.12 -1.67 19.01
N ILE A 164 4.83 -2.56 18.33
CA ILE A 164 4.19 -3.69 17.66
C ILE A 164 3.49 -4.54 18.70
N SER A 165 2.21 -4.76 18.49
CA SER A 165 1.40 -5.59 19.38
C SER A 165 1.76 -7.07 19.23
N SER A 166 1.07 -7.90 20.00
CA SER A 166 1.17 -9.36 19.94
C SER A 166 0.62 -9.99 18.65
N SER A 167 0.17 -9.21 17.68
CA SER A 167 -0.33 -9.72 16.39
C SER A 167 0.82 -10.23 15.53
N ALA A 168 0.67 -11.42 14.98
CA ALA A 168 1.66 -12.00 14.07
C ALA A 168 1.79 -11.21 12.76
N GLU A 169 0.75 -10.50 12.31
CA GLU A 169 0.81 -9.63 11.14
C GLU A 169 1.70 -8.40 11.37
N GLY A 170 1.84 -7.93 12.61
CA GLY A 170 2.73 -6.83 12.96
C GLY A 170 2.03 -5.48 13.06
N LEU A 171 2.08 -4.66 12.02
CA LEU A 171 1.50 -3.32 12.05
C LEU A 171 -0.04 -3.37 12.06
N GLN A 172 -0.66 -2.63 12.99
CA GLN A 172 -2.11 -2.68 13.19
C GLN A 172 -2.80 -1.38 12.83
N ILE A 173 -3.71 -1.44 11.87
CA ILE A 173 -4.58 -0.34 11.46
C ILE A 173 -5.98 -0.65 11.96
N LYS A 174 -6.35 -0.08 13.09
CA LYS A 174 -7.64 -0.34 13.75
C LYS A 174 -8.49 0.92 13.80
N GLY A 175 -9.73 0.82 13.35
CA GLY A 175 -10.73 1.85 13.58
C GLY A 175 -11.37 1.71 14.98
N LYS A 176 -11.99 2.77 15.47
CA LYS A 176 -12.65 2.80 16.78
C LYS A 176 -13.83 1.82 16.85
N THR A 177 -14.61 1.76 15.77
CA THR A 177 -15.75 0.88 15.60
C THR A 177 -15.77 0.37 14.16
N GLY A 178 -16.59 -0.61 13.84
CA GLY A 178 -16.71 -1.14 12.48
C GLY A 178 -16.83 -0.04 11.42
N TYR A 179 -16.03 -0.15 10.36
CA TYR A 179 -16.00 0.78 9.22
C TYR A 179 -15.63 2.23 9.58
N SER A 180 -14.82 2.45 10.63
CA SER A 180 -14.34 3.79 11.00
C SER A 180 -13.42 4.37 9.94
N THR A 181 -13.64 5.62 9.57
CA THR A 181 -12.82 6.33 8.59
C THR A 181 -11.39 6.53 9.12
N MET A 182 -10.40 6.03 8.36
CA MET A 182 -8.98 6.17 8.67
C MET A 182 -8.26 7.09 7.68
N ASN A 183 -8.68 7.10 6.41
CA ASN A 183 -8.08 7.92 5.33
C ASN A 183 -6.56 7.77 5.23
N MET A 184 -6.06 6.54 5.27
CA MET A 184 -4.63 6.24 5.26
C MET A 184 -4.20 5.67 3.92
N THR A 185 -3.07 6.13 3.40
CA THR A 185 -2.37 5.51 2.27
C THR A 185 -0.97 5.10 2.71
N PHE A 186 -0.62 3.85 2.47
CA PHE A 186 0.75 3.33 2.55
C PHE A 186 1.28 3.20 1.13
N GLU A 187 2.34 3.92 0.81
CA GLU A 187 2.89 3.93 -0.55
C GLU A 187 4.41 3.84 -0.56
N GLY A 188 4.95 3.06 -1.48
CA GLY A 188 6.39 2.95 -1.69
C GLY A 188 6.93 4.08 -2.56
N VAL A 189 8.15 4.53 -2.26
CA VAL A 189 8.94 5.48 -3.03
C VAL A 189 10.24 4.81 -3.47
N GLY A 190 10.52 4.87 -4.74
CA GLY A 190 11.71 4.25 -5.32
C GLY A 190 11.47 2.83 -5.83
N ASP A 191 12.58 2.12 -6.09
CA ASP A 191 12.58 0.73 -6.59
C ASP A 191 12.77 -0.31 -5.47
N ASP A 192 12.99 0.12 -4.22
CA ASP A 192 13.42 -0.71 -3.10
C ASP A 192 12.50 -0.64 -1.88
N ALA A 193 11.36 0.03 -1.99
CA ALA A 193 10.40 0.14 -0.89
C ALA A 193 9.90 -1.25 -0.47
N THR A 194 10.27 -1.70 0.72
CA THR A 194 9.99 -3.06 1.18
C THR A 194 9.64 -3.10 2.66
N ILE A 195 8.55 -3.79 2.98
CA ILE A 195 8.19 -4.22 4.33
C ILE A 195 8.72 -5.64 4.52
N TYR A 196 9.52 -5.85 5.56
CA TYR A 196 10.24 -7.11 5.76
C TYR A 196 10.03 -7.70 7.15
N GLY A 197 9.54 -8.92 7.20
CA GLY A 197 9.36 -9.68 8.44
C GLY A 197 8.11 -9.32 9.24
N PHE A 198 7.21 -8.50 8.68
CA PHE A 198 5.91 -8.19 9.25
C PHE A 198 4.91 -7.86 8.13
N GLY A 199 3.64 -7.85 8.48
CA GLY A 199 2.54 -7.49 7.61
C GLY A 199 1.63 -6.43 8.25
N PHE A 200 0.37 -6.39 7.80
CA PHE A 200 -0.64 -5.44 8.25
C PHE A 200 -1.90 -6.16 8.73
N LEU A 201 -2.33 -5.88 9.96
CA LEU A 201 -3.67 -6.21 10.43
C LEU A 201 -4.57 -4.98 10.26
N VAL A 202 -5.63 -5.11 9.48
CA VAL A 202 -6.63 -4.06 9.27
C VAL A 202 -7.95 -4.49 9.88
N ARG A 203 -8.48 -3.71 10.80
CA ARG A 203 -9.71 -4.02 11.53
C ARG A 203 -10.57 -2.80 11.75
N ASN A 204 -11.86 -2.92 11.50
CA ASN A 204 -12.83 -1.84 11.70
C ASN A 204 -12.52 -0.56 10.90
N ALA A 205 -11.74 -0.65 9.85
CA ALA A 205 -11.21 0.50 9.12
C ALA A 205 -11.93 0.74 7.80
N LYS A 206 -12.03 2.01 7.41
CA LYS A 206 -12.55 2.44 6.12
C LYS A 206 -11.58 3.42 5.47
N SER A 207 -11.49 3.35 4.13
CA SER A 207 -10.64 4.25 3.36
C SER A 207 -9.15 4.07 3.65
N VAL A 208 -8.63 2.87 3.31
CA VAL A 208 -7.20 2.55 3.40
C VAL A 208 -6.69 2.04 2.06
N GLU A 209 -5.58 2.58 1.61
CA GLU A 209 -4.91 2.24 0.36
C GLU A 209 -3.50 1.73 0.63
N PHE A 210 -3.09 0.66 -0.08
CA PHE A 210 -1.73 0.11 -0.05
C PHE A 210 -1.23 -0.01 -1.48
N ARG A 211 -0.05 0.58 -1.79
CA ARG A 211 0.47 0.59 -3.16
C ARG A 211 1.99 0.72 -3.28
N ASN A 212 2.54 0.18 -4.37
CA ASN A 212 3.91 0.42 -4.85
C ASN A 212 5.02 0.00 -3.88
N PHE A 213 4.86 -1.06 -3.10
CA PHE A 213 5.94 -1.61 -2.27
C PHE A 213 5.87 -3.14 -2.22
N ALA A 214 6.95 -3.76 -1.75
CA ALA A 214 7.00 -5.18 -1.50
C ALA A 214 6.69 -5.52 -0.05
N ILE A 215 6.04 -6.67 0.19
CA ILE A 215 5.93 -7.31 1.51
C ILE A 215 6.59 -8.67 1.42
N MET A 216 7.55 -8.93 2.32
CA MET A 216 8.37 -10.13 2.29
C MET A 216 8.50 -10.74 3.68
N ARG A 217 8.44 -12.07 3.74
CA ARG A 217 8.76 -12.87 4.93
C ARG A 217 8.00 -12.45 6.18
N CYS A 218 6.73 -12.09 6.01
CA CYS A 218 5.82 -11.85 7.14
C CYS A 218 5.69 -13.11 8.02
N LEU A 219 5.31 -12.90 9.26
CA LEU A 219 5.20 -13.99 10.24
C LEU A 219 3.92 -14.81 10.05
N ASP A 220 2.88 -14.16 9.56
CA ASP A 220 1.56 -14.72 9.26
C ASP A 220 1.06 -14.13 7.94
N ASP A 221 -0.13 -13.55 7.88
CA ASP A 221 -0.62 -12.85 6.69
C ASP A 221 0.23 -11.62 6.35
N ALA A 222 0.50 -11.36 5.07
CA ALA A 222 1.04 -10.07 4.64
C ALA A 222 0.02 -8.96 4.86
N MET A 223 -1.26 -9.26 4.59
CA MET A 223 -2.39 -8.38 4.86
C MET A 223 -3.58 -9.18 5.37
N SER A 224 -4.01 -8.91 6.59
CA SER A 224 -5.21 -9.48 7.19
C SER A 224 -6.29 -8.41 7.32
N LEU A 225 -7.27 -8.39 6.42
CA LEU A 225 -8.48 -7.57 6.56
C LEU A 225 -9.48 -8.33 7.44
N ASP A 226 -9.28 -8.25 8.75
CA ASP A 226 -9.86 -9.18 9.70
C ASP A 226 -11.35 -8.94 10.01
N THR A 227 -11.77 -7.71 10.27
CA THR A 227 -13.15 -7.45 10.73
C THR A 227 -13.67 -6.09 10.29
N LYS A 228 -14.86 -6.05 9.68
CA LYS A 228 -15.66 -4.85 9.40
C LYS A 228 -14.85 -3.71 8.75
N ASN A 229 -14.09 -4.05 7.72
CA ASN A 229 -13.39 -3.08 6.87
C ASN A 229 -14.24 -2.69 5.67
N SER A 230 -14.01 -1.50 5.10
CA SER A 230 -14.72 -1.04 3.92
C SER A 230 -13.86 -0.09 3.08
N ASN A 231 -14.04 -0.13 1.76
CA ASN A 231 -13.31 0.72 0.82
C ASN A 231 -11.80 0.62 1.04
N ILE A 232 -11.30 -0.61 0.91
CA ILE A 232 -9.87 -0.94 1.01
C ILE A 232 -9.36 -1.25 -0.39
N TRP A 233 -8.24 -0.61 -0.77
CA TRP A 233 -7.62 -0.80 -2.07
C TRP A 233 -6.18 -1.27 -1.93
N ILE A 234 -5.89 -2.48 -2.42
CA ILE A 234 -4.60 -3.14 -2.36
C ILE A 234 -4.11 -3.30 -3.79
N HIS A 235 -3.09 -2.54 -4.19
CA HIS A 235 -2.68 -2.56 -5.59
C HIS A 235 -1.20 -2.25 -5.83
N HIS A 236 -0.69 -2.78 -6.94
CA HIS A 236 0.71 -2.59 -7.36
C HIS A 236 1.71 -2.98 -6.26
N LEU A 237 1.43 -4.09 -5.57
CA LEU A 237 2.32 -4.66 -4.56
C LEU A 237 3.03 -5.89 -5.13
N ASP A 238 4.27 -6.09 -4.67
CA ASP A 238 4.98 -7.35 -4.77
C ASP A 238 4.82 -8.12 -3.45
N LEU A 239 4.06 -9.21 -3.50
CA LEU A 239 3.71 -10.02 -2.34
C LEU A 239 4.47 -11.34 -2.40
N PHE A 240 5.62 -11.38 -1.72
CA PHE A 240 6.47 -12.55 -1.69
C PHE A 240 6.04 -13.51 -0.58
N TYR A 241 6.54 -14.75 -0.68
CA TYR A 241 6.28 -15.77 0.32
C TYR A 241 6.56 -15.29 1.75
N GLY A 242 5.77 -15.78 2.68
CA GLY A 242 6.00 -15.63 4.10
C GLY A 242 7.18 -16.48 4.59
N ARG A 243 7.25 -16.68 5.87
CA ARG A 243 8.18 -17.66 6.46
C ARG A 243 7.40 -18.60 7.37
N LYS A 244 7.91 -19.80 7.55
CA LYS A 244 7.38 -20.71 8.56
C LYS A 244 7.47 -20.02 9.93
N GLY A 245 6.36 -19.83 10.56
CA GLY A 245 6.23 -19.15 11.85
C GLY A 245 5.22 -19.85 12.75
N SER A 246 4.91 -19.24 13.89
CA SER A 246 3.98 -19.83 14.88
C SER A 246 2.56 -20.00 14.34
N ALA A 247 2.12 -19.14 13.42
CA ALA A 247 0.80 -19.20 12.81
C ALA A 247 0.82 -19.83 11.40
N ALA A 248 1.99 -19.93 10.77
CA ALA A 248 2.13 -20.53 9.46
C ALA A 248 2.27 -22.05 9.54
N ASP A 249 1.36 -22.74 8.89
CA ASP A 249 1.34 -24.21 8.79
C ASP A 249 2.05 -24.74 7.53
N GLN A 250 2.60 -23.90 6.71
CA GLN A 250 3.30 -24.21 5.46
C GLN A 250 4.71 -23.62 5.41
N ALA A 251 5.58 -24.26 4.60
CA ALA A 251 6.97 -23.81 4.44
C ALA A 251 7.10 -22.42 3.85
N LYS A 252 6.17 -22.02 2.98
CA LYS A 252 6.12 -20.73 2.30
C LYS A 252 5.25 -19.67 3.05
N GLY A 253 4.92 -19.92 4.31
CA GLY A 253 4.08 -19.02 5.10
C GLY A 253 2.59 -19.34 5.01
N ASP A 254 1.76 -18.57 5.72
CA ASP A 254 0.30 -18.69 5.69
C ASP A 254 -0.30 -17.81 4.56
N GLY A 255 -1.40 -17.13 4.81
CA GLY A 255 -2.08 -16.29 3.84
C GLY A 255 -1.25 -15.10 3.41
N THR A 256 -1.53 -14.56 2.24
CA THR A 256 -0.88 -13.34 1.78
C THR A 256 -1.85 -12.16 1.88
N VAL A 257 -3.05 -12.28 1.30
CA VAL A 257 -4.11 -11.27 1.46
C VAL A 257 -5.39 -11.96 1.90
N ASP A 258 -5.72 -11.84 3.17
CA ASP A 258 -6.92 -12.43 3.74
C ASP A 258 -8.00 -11.37 3.99
N ILE A 259 -9.24 -11.68 3.57
CA ILE A 259 -10.40 -10.79 3.69
C ILE A 259 -11.49 -11.53 4.47
N LYS A 260 -11.79 -11.06 5.67
CA LYS A 260 -12.61 -11.79 6.66
C LYS A 260 -13.63 -10.87 7.36
N GLY A 261 -14.51 -11.43 8.15
CA GLY A 261 -15.27 -10.79 9.22
C GLY A 261 -16.13 -9.59 8.75
N ASN A 262 -16.95 -9.77 7.72
CA ASN A 262 -17.79 -8.72 7.14
C ASN A 262 -17.00 -7.52 6.56
N SER A 263 -15.74 -7.73 6.16
CA SER A 263 -15.05 -6.77 5.31
C SER A 263 -15.74 -6.71 3.95
N LYS A 264 -15.91 -5.50 3.39
CA LYS A 264 -16.66 -5.24 2.17
C LYS A 264 -16.06 -4.12 1.33
N TYR A 265 -16.46 -4.07 0.06
CA TYR A 265 -15.96 -3.07 -0.88
C TYR A 265 -14.42 -3.04 -0.90
N VAL A 266 -13.84 -4.20 -1.23
CA VAL A 266 -12.38 -4.36 -1.33
C VAL A 266 -12.01 -4.63 -2.77
N THR A 267 -10.93 -4.02 -3.23
CA THR A 267 -10.31 -4.32 -4.52
C THR A 267 -8.85 -4.69 -4.31
N VAL A 268 -8.47 -5.84 -4.86
CA VAL A 268 -7.11 -6.36 -4.93
C VAL A 268 -6.71 -6.38 -6.39
N ALA A 269 -5.77 -5.53 -6.81
CA ALA A 269 -5.53 -5.30 -8.23
C ALA A 269 -4.07 -5.01 -8.58
N TYR A 270 -3.61 -5.48 -9.75
CA TYR A 270 -2.25 -5.23 -10.24
C TYR A 270 -1.16 -5.65 -9.25
N ASN A 271 -1.39 -6.70 -8.45
CA ASN A 271 -0.40 -7.23 -7.53
C ASN A 271 0.29 -8.45 -8.14
N HIS A 272 1.54 -8.63 -7.78
CA HIS A 272 2.30 -9.83 -8.04
C HIS A 272 2.37 -10.69 -6.77
N PHE A 273 1.68 -11.82 -6.77
CA PHE A 273 1.74 -12.82 -5.71
C PHE A 273 2.76 -13.87 -6.11
N TRP A 274 3.90 -13.90 -5.47
CA TRP A 274 5.00 -14.76 -5.87
C TRP A 274 5.36 -15.77 -4.79
N ASP A 275 5.36 -17.04 -5.18
CA ASP A 275 5.83 -18.20 -4.38
C ASP A 275 5.16 -18.28 -2.99
N ASN A 276 3.86 -18.00 -2.94
CA ASN A 276 3.09 -18.02 -1.71
C ASN A 276 2.53 -19.43 -1.42
N GLY A 277 2.49 -19.84 -0.16
CA GLY A 277 1.83 -21.09 0.24
C GLY A 277 0.31 -21.02 0.13
N LYS A 278 -0.27 -19.89 0.57
CA LYS A 278 -1.70 -19.59 0.50
C LYS A 278 -1.87 -18.13 0.09
N SER A 279 -2.25 -17.87 -1.16
CA SER A 279 -2.24 -16.49 -1.67
C SER A 279 -3.34 -15.61 -1.11
N SER A 280 -4.59 -16.09 -1.05
CA SER A 280 -5.68 -15.25 -0.55
C SER A 280 -6.87 -16.06 -0.06
N MET A 281 -7.32 -15.80 1.14
CA MET A 281 -8.59 -16.28 1.66
C MET A 281 -9.62 -15.16 1.64
N CYS A 282 -10.79 -15.44 1.05
CA CYS A 282 -11.89 -14.49 0.97
C CYS A 282 -13.12 -15.08 1.67
N GLY A 283 -13.29 -14.72 2.93
CA GLY A 283 -14.33 -15.25 3.83
C GLY A 283 -13.95 -16.51 4.60
N MET A 284 -14.37 -16.56 5.86
CA MET A 284 -14.19 -17.73 6.74
C MET A 284 -15.46 -18.57 6.86
N LYS A 285 -16.50 -18.05 7.45
CA LYS A 285 -17.86 -18.63 7.60
C LYS A 285 -18.83 -17.72 8.35
N SER A 286 -18.35 -16.60 8.86
CA SER A 286 -19.09 -15.70 9.75
C SER A 286 -19.60 -14.46 9.04
N GLU A 287 -19.33 -14.35 7.76
CA GLU A 287 -19.73 -13.21 6.96
C GLU A 287 -21.24 -13.25 6.70
N THR A 288 -21.89 -12.13 6.95
CA THR A 288 -23.33 -11.95 6.76
C THR A 288 -23.59 -10.64 6.00
N GLY A 289 -24.45 -10.69 5.02
CA GLY A 289 -24.81 -9.53 4.20
C GLY A 289 -23.84 -9.26 3.05
N GLU A 290 -23.98 -8.10 2.45
CA GLU A 290 -23.23 -7.69 1.26
C GLU A 290 -21.76 -7.44 1.59
N ASN A 291 -20.86 -8.02 0.82
CA ASN A 291 -19.42 -7.80 0.98
C ASN A 291 -18.73 -7.28 -0.28
N TRP A 292 -18.96 -7.78 -1.48
CA TRP A 292 -18.53 -7.24 -2.76
C TRP A 292 -17.01 -7.00 -2.85
N ILE A 293 -16.32 -8.03 -3.31
CA ILE A 293 -14.86 -8.05 -3.41
C ILE A 293 -14.46 -8.17 -4.88
N THR A 294 -13.42 -7.45 -5.30
CA THR A 294 -12.88 -7.56 -6.66
C THR A 294 -11.42 -7.97 -6.63
N TYR A 295 -11.06 -8.93 -7.51
CA TYR A 295 -9.68 -9.24 -7.87
C TYR A 295 -9.50 -9.01 -9.35
N HIS A 296 -8.59 -8.12 -9.77
CA HIS A 296 -8.34 -7.92 -11.19
C HIS A 296 -6.88 -7.59 -11.51
N HIS A 297 -6.42 -8.02 -12.68
CA HIS A 297 -5.07 -7.78 -13.16
C HIS A 297 -3.97 -8.19 -12.16
N ASN A 298 -4.22 -9.20 -11.33
CA ASN A 298 -3.20 -9.77 -10.47
C ASN A 298 -2.45 -10.88 -11.22
N TRP A 299 -1.20 -11.03 -10.89
CA TRP A 299 -0.38 -12.16 -11.31
C TRP A 299 -0.14 -13.08 -10.11
N PHE A 300 -0.71 -14.29 -10.16
CA PHE A 300 -0.45 -15.36 -9.21
C PHE A 300 0.61 -16.25 -9.80
N ASP A 301 1.81 -16.25 -9.23
CA ASP A 301 3.04 -16.78 -9.79
C ASP A 301 3.66 -17.78 -8.85
N HIS A 302 3.71 -19.06 -9.29
CA HIS A 302 4.31 -20.19 -8.55
C HIS A 302 3.79 -20.35 -7.12
N SER A 303 2.53 -20.00 -6.88
CA SER A 303 1.88 -20.12 -5.58
C SER A 303 1.15 -21.45 -5.43
N ASP A 304 1.07 -21.98 -4.20
CA ASP A 304 0.53 -23.33 -4.00
C ASP A 304 -1.01 -23.34 -4.08
N SER A 305 -1.71 -22.45 -3.36
CA SER A 305 -3.17 -22.50 -3.26
C SER A 305 -3.83 -21.15 -2.96
N ARG A 306 -5.16 -21.12 -3.01
CA ARG A 306 -6.03 -20.00 -2.64
C ARG A 306 -5.85 -18.75 -3.50
N HIS A 307 -6.16 -18.83 -4.79
CA HIS A 307 -6.00 -17.72 -5.74
C HIS A 307 -7.35 -17.08 -6.25
N ALA A 308 -8.39 -16.78 -5.44
CA ALA A 308 -8.55 -16.90 -4.00
C ALA A 308 -9.39 -18.13 -3.60
N ARG A 309 -9.39 -18.51 -2.31
CA ARG A 309 -10.40 -19.41 -1.75
C ARG A 309 -11.55 -18.58 -1.18
N VAL A 310 -12.73 -18.74 -1.76
CA VAL A 310 -13.91 -17.95 -1.41
C VAL A 310 -14.91 -18.76 -0.58
N ARG A 311 -15.39 -18.19 0.50
CA ARG A 311 -16.46 -18.72 1.36
C ARG A 311 -17.35 -17.58 1.82
N THR A 312 -18.68 -17.74 1.73
CA THR A 312 -19.68 -16.78 2.20
C THR A 312 -19.57 -15.35 1.62
N MET A 313 -18.69 -15.12 0.67
CA MET A 313 -18.48 -13.80 0.03
C MET A 313 -18.86 -13.81 -1.45
N THR A 314 -19.17 -12.61 -1.95
CA THR A 314 -19.46 -12.33 -3.36
C THR A 314 -18.22 -11.67 -3.98
N VAL A 315 -17.66 -12.33 -5.00
CA VAL A 315 -16.37 -11.96 -5.59
C VAL A 315 -16.49 -11.85 -7.11
N HIS A 316 -15.95 -10.77 -7.67
CA HIS A 316 -15.73 -10.59 -9.09
C HIS A 316 -14.24 -10.70 -9.39
N MET A 317 -13.86 -11.62 -10.29
CA MET A 317 -12.47 -11.90 -10.67
C MET A 317 -12.31 -11.78 -12.18
N TYR A 318 -11.51 -10.82 -12.63
CA TYR A 318 -11.29 -10.63 -14.07
C TYR A 318 -9.88 -10.18 -14.42
N ASN A 319 -9.42 -10.57 -15.61
CA ASN A 319 -8.09 -10.24 -16.13
C ASN A 319 -6.94 -10.62 -15.19
N ASN A 320 -7.10 -11.65 -14.35
CA ASN A 320 -6.00 -12.18 -13.56
C ASN A 320 -5.21 -13.22 -14.37
N TYR A 321 -3.93 -13.34 -14.09
CA TYR A 321 -3.03 -14.32 -14.67
C TYR A 321 -2.58 -15.32 -13.60
N TYR A 322 -2.79 -16.61 -13.86
CA TYR A 322 -2.46 -17.72 -12.99
C TYR A 322 -1.35 -18.56 -13.62
N GLN A 323 -0.15 -18.48 -13.09
CA GLN A 323 1.01 -19.17 -13.59
C GLN A 323 1.54 -20.17 -12.58
N HIS A 324 1.61 -21.45 -12.98
CA HIS A 324 2.16 -22.53 -12.15
C HIS A 324 1.56 -22.56 -10.71
N CYS A 325 0.24 -22.47 -10.61
CA CYS A 325 -0.49 -22.67 -9.37
C CYS A 325 -0.62 -24.17 -9.08
N ASP A 326 -0.06 -24.67 -7.98
CA ASP A 326 0.11 -26.11 -7.77
C ASP A 326 -1.17 -26.86 -7.43
N VAL A 327 -1.92 -26.41 -6.42
CA VAL A 327 -3.03 -27.21 -5.87
C VAL A 327 -4.36 -26.85 -6.54
N TYR A 328 -4.68 -25.58 -6.62
CA TYR A 328 -5.85 -25.05 -7.34
C TYR A 328 -5.72 -23.53 -7.56
N GLY A 329 -6.38 -23.03 -8.58
CA GLY A 329 -6.56 -21.60 -8.82
C GLY A 329 -7.61 -21.00 -7.88
N VAL A 330 -8.81 -20.74 -8.41
CA VAL A 330 -9.94 -20.22 -7.63
C VAL A 330 -10.71 -21.36 -6.97
N GLY A 331 -10.97 -21.24 -5.68
CA GLY A 331 -11.72 -22.22 -4.90
C GLY A 331 -13.06 -21.67 -4.40
N ALA A 332 -14.18 -22.17 -4.96
CA ALA A 332 -15.53 -21.89 -4.47
C ALA A 332 -15.88 -22.86 -3.35
N THR A 333 -16.22 -22.35 -2.18
CA THR A 333 -16.67 -23.15 -1.02
C THR A 333 -18.02 -22.68 -0.49
N THR A 334 -18.45 -23.18 0.65
CA THR A 334 -19.79 -22.95 1.21
C THR A 334 -20.24 -21.49 1.15
N GLY A 335 -21.39 -21.23 0.53
CA GLY A 335 -22.03 -19.92 0.48
C GLY A 335 -21.30 -18.88 -0.37
N SER A 336 -20.29 -19.28 -1.15
CA SER A 336 -19.59 -18.37 -2.06
C SER A 336 -20.42 -18.06 -3.31
N SER A 337 -20.25 -16.84 -3.83
CA SER A 337 -20.73 -16.42 -5.14
C SER A 337 -19.55 -15.79 -5.90
N ILE A 338 -19.14 -16.40 -7.01
CA ILE A 338 -17.97 -15.96 -7.77
C ILE A 338 -18.37 -15.74 -9.22
N PHE A 339 -18.13 -14.52 -9.72
CA PHE A 339 -18.19 -14.22 -11.14
C PHE A 339 -16.79 -14.09 -11.71
N MET A 340 -16.49 -14.88 -12.71
CA MET A 340 -15.14 -14.92 -13.33
C MET A 340 -15.24 -14.64 -14.81
N GLU A 341 -14.37 -13.74 -15.32
CA GLU A 341 -14.29 -13.43 -16.73
C GLU A 341 -12.88 -13.01 -17.16
N SER A 342 -12.51 -13.35 -18.39
CA SER A 342 -11.24 -12.93 -19.01
C SER A 342 -9.97 -13.22 -18.18
N ASN A 343 -9.97 -14.25 -17.35
CA ASN A 343 -8.77 -14.69 -16.63
C ASN A 343 -7.96 -15.68 -17.50
N TYR A 344 -6.65 -15.75 -17.28
CA TYR A 344 -5.75 -16.62 -18.03
C TYR A 344 -4.92 -17.50 -17.10
#